data_f95f2f7a948a0057036011534c864165
#
_entry.id   f95f2f7a948a0057036011534c864165
#
_cell.length_a   1.000
_cell.length_b   1.000
_cell.length_c   1.000
_cell.angle_alpha   90.00
_cell.angle_beta   90.00
_cell.angle_gamma   90.00
#
_symmetry.space_group_name_H-M   'P 1'
#
loop_
_entity.id
_entity.type
_entity.pdbx_description
1 polymer ?
#
loop_
_entity_poly.entity_id
_entity_poly.type
_entity_poly.pdbx_seq_one_letter_code
_entity_poly.pdbx_strand_id
1 'polypeptide(L)'
;MKIIIAGDGETGTHIANVLSVEGQDVVIMGTDRAHLAELDAINNFITFEGNPVSRTNLLECGVATADLFVAVTPDENANIMACQIAKDCGAGRCVARVDNFEYDSGANAAMLRRNGVDSTIHPEKLAAEDLRRFIENSWAAERFDIHGGALTIVGVRMSDKGSLCGRQLSQASGNPRLFHVVAIKRGNNMIIPRGTDVLQQGDTVYFALAQEHLGILPPLCGRSEAPLRRIMITGAGHVTENL
;
A
#
# COMPACT_ATOMS: atom_id res chain seq x y z
N MET A 1 6.07 -12.34 -13.91
CA MET A 1 4.75 -12.94 -13.63
C MET A 1 3.76 -12.41 -14.64
N LYS A 2 2.81 -13.26 -15.06
CA LYS A 2 1.67 -12.81 -15.88
C LYS A 2 0.52 -12.42 -14.96
N ILE A 3 0.09 -11.18 -15.05
CA ILE A 3 -0.93 -10.60 -14.17
C ILE A 3 -2.07 -10.05 -15.02
N ILE A 4 -3.30 -10.43 -14.70
CA ILE A 4 -4.50 -9.91 -15.35
C ILE A 4 -5.29 -9.11 -14.31
N ILE A 5 -5.61 -7.86 -14.65
CA ILE A 5 -6.38 -6.95 -13.81
C ILE A 5 -7.72 -6.66 -14.49
N ALA A 6 -8.80 -7.09 -13.87
CA ALA A 6 -10.16 -6.82 -14.30
C ALA A 6 -10.70 -5.57 -13.61
N GLY A 7 -10.85 -4.51 -14.37
CA GLY A 7 -11.24 -3.18 -13.95
C GLY A 7 -10.23 -2.13 -14.39
N ASP A 8 -10.66 -1.27 -15.32
CA ASP A 8 -9.90 -0.22 -15.98
C ASP A 8 -10.06 1.17 -15.32
N GLY A 9 -10.70 1.20 -14.15
CA GLY A 9 -10.81 2.40 -13.32
C GLY A 9 -9.48 2.80 -12.68
N GLU A 10 -9.50 3.87 -11.88
CA GLU A 10 -8.32 4.48 -11.25
C GLU A 10 -7.48 3.45 -10.46
N THR A 11 -8.13 2.60 -9.66
CA THR A 11 -7.44 1.56 -8.87
C THR A 11 -6.72 0.55 -9.76
N GLY A 12 -7.43 0.01 -10.77
CA GLY A 12 -6.86 -1.00 -11.68
C GLY A 12 -5.71 -0.44 -12.50
N THR A 13 -5.88 0.76 -13.04
CA THR A 13 -4.84 1.46 -13.81
C THR A 13 -3.61 1.76 -12.96
N HIS A 14 -3.80 2.19 -11.71
CA HIS A 14 -2.68 2.45 -10.81
C HIS A 14 -1.89 1.17 -10.50
N ILE A 15 -2.58 0.08 -10.17
CA ILE A 15 -1.95 -1.22 -9.92
C ILE A 15 -1.20 -1.71 -11.17
N ALA A 16 -1.82 -1.59 -12.36
CA ALA A 16 -1.20 -1.98 -13.62
C ALA A 16 0.10 -1.21 -13.88
N ASN A 17 0.10 0.10 -13.66
CA ASN A 17 1.27 0.95 -13.82
C ASN A 17 2.41 0.55 -12.88
N VAL A 18 2.13 0.37 -11.60
CA VAL A 18 3.14 -0.01 -10.60
C VAL A 18 3.77 -1.35 -10.99
N LEU A 19 2.96 -2.36 -11.30
CA LEU A 19 3.46 -3.69 -11.62
C LEU A 19 4.20 -3.75 -12.97
N SER A 20 3.77 -2.95 -13.95
CA SER A 20 4.45 -2.83 -15.24
C SER A 20 5.85 -2.22 -15.10
N VAL A 21 6.01 -1.18 -14.26
CA VAL A 21 7.32 -0.58 -13.97
C VAL A 21 8.25 -1.57 -13.27
N GLU A 22 7.70 -2.50 -12.48
CA GLU A 22 8.45 -3.60 -11.86
C GLU A 22 8.78 -4.75 -12.84
N GLY A 23 8.48 -4.59 -14.13
CA GLY A 23 8.80 -5.57 -15.17
C GLY A 23 7.89 -6.79 -15.18
N GLN A 24 6.67 -6.68 -14.66
CA GLN A 24 5.67 -7.74 -14.75
C GLN A 24 4.93 -7.66 -16.11
N ASP A 25 4.47 -8.80 -16.59
CA ASP A 25 3.61 -8.90 -17.80
C ASP A 25 2.16 -8.65 -17.38
N VAL A 26 1.67 -7.43 -17.63
CA VAL A 26 0.37 -6.96 -17.13
C VAL A 26 -0.61 -6.77 -18.25
N VAL A 27 -1.81 -7.35 -18.09
CA VAL A 27 -2.97 -7.10 -18.94
C VAL A 27 -4.07 -6.48 -18.10
N ILE A 28 -4.59 -5.33 -18.55
CA ILE A 28 -5.79 -4.70 -17.96
C ILE A 28 -7.01 -5.00 -18.82
N MET A 29 -8.07 -5.45 -18.18
CA MET A 29 -9.34 -5.79 -18.84
C MET A 29 -10.43 -4.80 -18.42
N GLY A 30 -11.15 -4.26 -19.41
CA GLY A 30 -12.28 -3.37 -19.20
C GLY A 30 -13.32 -3.53 -20.29
N THR A 31 -14.45 -2.85 -20.15
CA THR A 31 -15.56 -2.90 -21.11
C THR A 31 -15.67 -1.65 -21.99
N ASP A 32 -14.96 -0.58 -21.64
CA ASP A 32 -14.96 0.66 -22.40
C ASP A 32 -13.75 0.72 -23.33
N ARG A 33 -14.01 0.45 -24.61
CA ARG A 33 -12.99 0.45 -25.66
C ARG A 33 -12.27 1.79 -25.82
N ALA A 34 -13.00 2.91 -25.68
CA ALA A 34 -12.41 4.24 -25.85
C ALA A 34 -11.42 4.52 -24.72
N HIS A 35 -11.83 4.23 -23.48
CA HIS A 35 -10.97 4.38 -22.31
C HIS A 35 -9.74 3.44 -22.37
N LEU A 36 -9.91 2.19 -22.77
CA LEU A 36 -8.80 1.26 -22.94
C LEU A 36 -7.79 1.73 -24.00
N ALA A 37 -8.27 2.34 -25.10
CA ALA A 37 -7.39 2.89 -26.13
C ALA A 37 -6.58 4.10 -25.62
N GLU A 38 -7.16 4.93 -24.73
CA GLU A 38 -6.42 6.01 -24.08
C GLU A 38 -5.34 5.45 -23.12
N LEU A 39 -5.66 4.41 -22.36
CA LEU A 39 -4.71 3.75 -21.47
C LEU A 39 -3.54 3.11 -22.22
N ASP A 40 -3.81 2.45 -23.35
CA ASP A 40 -2.81 1.81 -24.20
C ASP A 40 -1.81 2.82 -24.79
N ALA A 41 -2.29 4.03 -25.08
CA ALA A 41 -1.46 5.08 -25.69
C ALA A 41 -0.40 5.69 -24.73
N ILE A 42 -0.60 5.60 -23.41
CA ILE A 42 0.21 6.30 -22.41
C ILE A 42 0.93 5.37 -21.42
N ASN A 43 0.65 4.06 -21.46
CA ASN A 43 1.17 3.10 -20.48
C ASN A 43 1.88 1.92 -21.17
N ASN A 44 2.66 1.18 -20.38
CA ASN A 44 3.45 0.02 -20.86
C ASN A 44 2.82 -1.33 -20.50
N PHE A 45 1.51 -1.41 -20.36
CA PHE A 45 0.78 -2.66 -20.17
C PHE A 45 -0.17 -2.91 -21.37
N ILE A 46 -0.62 -4.14 -21.52
CA ILE A 46 -1.54 -4.53 -22.57
C ILE A 46 -2.98 -4.28 -22.13
N THR A 47 -3.83 -3.75 -23.02
CA THR A 47 -5.27 -3.58 -22.78
C THR A 47 -6.07 -4.67 -23.48
N PHE A 48 -7.16 -5.14 -22.86
CA PHE A 48 -8.07 -6.13 -23.41
C PHE A 48 -9.53 -5.70 -23.20
N GLU A 49 -10.28 -5.56 -24.29
CA GLU A 49 -11.72 -5.27 -24.23
C GLU A 49 -12.50 -6.55 -23.96
N GLY A 50 -13.16 -6.62 -22.81
CA GLY A 50 -13.95 -7.79 -22.44
C GLY A 50 -14.66 -7.66 -21.10
N ASN A 51 -15.69 -8.48 -20.93
CA ASN A 51 -16.43 -8.56 -19.66
C ASN A 51 -15.73 -9.55 -18.72
N PRO A 52 -15.30 -9.14 -17.51
CA PRO A 52 -14.58 -10.00 -16.57
C PRO A 52 -15.41 -11.17 -16.01
N VAL A 53 -16.74 -11.14 -16.13
CA VAL A 53 -17.60 -12.28 -15.77
C VAL A 53 -17.93 -13.19 -16.96
N SER A 54 -17.30 -12.95 -18.11
CA SER A 54 -17.41 -13.82 -19.28
C SER A 54 -16.24 -14.82 -19.32
N ARG A 55 -16.55 -16.12 -19.19
CA ARG A 55 -15.55 -17.19 -19.31
C ARG A 55 -14.77 -17.12 -20.64
N THR A 56 -15.48 -16.83 -21.74
CA THR A 56 -14.86 -16.71 -23.06
C THR A 56 -13.85 -15.57 -23.09
N ASN A 57 -14.23 -14.37 -22.64
CA ASN A 57 -13.33 -13.22 -22.61
C ASN A 57 -12.12 -13.45 -21.69
N LEU A 58 -12.31 -14.09 -20.54
CA LEU A 58 -11.21 -14.44 -19.64
C LEU A 58 -10.22 -15.42 -20.31
N LEU A 59 -10.71 -16.42 -21.01
CA LEU A 59 -9.84 -17.36 -21.73
C LEU A 59 -9.11 -16.68 -22.89
N GLU A 60 -9.77 -15.82 -23.67
CA GLU A 60 -9.15 -15.02 -24.74
C GLU A 60 -8.10 -14.05 -24.19
N CYS A 61 -8.32 -13.45 -23.01
CA CYS A 61 -7.35 -12.64 -22.29
C CYS A 61 -6.15 -13.46 -21.77
N GLY A 62 -6.27 -14.79 -21.77
CA GLY A 62 -5.21 -15.71 -21.38
C GLY A 62 -5.13 -15.99 -19.88
N VAL A 63 -6.26 -15.97 -19.18
CA VAL A 63 -6.38 -16.20 -17.74
C VAL A 63 -5.85 -17.58 -17.31
N ALA A 64 -5.94 -18.59 -18.16
CA ALA A 64 -5.50 -19.96 -17.88
C ALA A 64 -4.00 -20.07 -17.54
N THR A 65 -3.21 -19.09 -17.93
CA THR A 65 -1.76 -19.02 -17.67
C THR A 65 -1.37 -17.84 -16.78
N ALA A 66 -2.35 -17.17 -16.19
CA ALA A 66 -2.09 -16.05 -15.29
C ALA A 66 -1.62 -16.55 -13.92
N ASP A 67 -0.50 -16.00 -13.43
CA ASP A 67 -0.02 -16.25 -12.07
C ASP A 67 -0.92 -15.57 -11.04
N LEU A 68 -1.44 -14.38 -11.41
CA LEU A 68 -2.30 -13.56 -10.57
C LEU A 68 -3.45 -12.96 -11.40
N PHE A 69 -4.66 -13.09 -10.90
CA PHE A 69 -5.86 -12.41 -11.39
C PHE A 69 -6.39 -11.45 -10.31
N VAL A 70 -6.59 -10.18 -10.65
CA VAL A 70 -7.05 -9.14 -9.71
C VAL A 70 -8.33 -8.52 -10.24
N ALA A 71 -9.44 -8.67 -9.54
CA ALA A 71 -10.72 -8.06 -9.89
C ALA A 71 -10.99 -6.83 -9.02
N VAL A 72 -10.99 -5.65 -9.64
CA VAL A 72 -11.10 -4.34 -8.97
C VAL A 72 -12.12 -3.43 -9.67
N THR A 73 -13.17 -4.01 -10.21
CA THR A 73 -14.31 -3.24 -10.73
C THR A 73 -15.09 -2.58 -9.56
N PRO A 74 -15.97 -1.61 -9.84
CA PRO A 74 -16.83 -1.02 -8.80
C PRO A 74 -17.87 -2.00 -8.21
N ASP A 75 -18.15 -3.12 -8.87
CA ASP A 75 -19.15 -4.11 -8.43
C ASP A 75 -18.45 -5.29 -7.73
N GLU A 76 -18.60 -5.39 -6.42
CA GLU A 76 -18.01 -6.47 -5.61
C GLU A 76 -18.50 -7.86 -6.01
N ASN A 77 -19.78 -7.99 -6.42
CA ASN A 77 -20.33 -9.27 -6.82
C ASN A 77 -19.72 -9.73 -8.14
N ALA A 78 -19.54 -8.79 -9.08
CA ALA A 78 -18.82 -9.05 -10.32
C ALA A 78 -17.35 -9.44 -10.05
N ASN A 79 -16.69 -8.81 -9.09
CA ASN A 79 -15.32 -9.13 -8.71
C ASN A 79 -15.19 -10.55 -8.14
N ILE A 80 -16.10 -10.94 -7.25
CA ILE A 80 -16.15 -12.30 -6.68
C ILE A 80 -16.41 -13.33 -7.78
N MET A 81 -17.40 -13.08 -8.64
CA MET A 81 -17.77 -13.98 -9.75
C MET A 81 -16.60 -14.09 -10.76
N ALA A 82 -15.96 -12.98 -11.11
CA ALA A 82 -14.81 -12.97 -12.01
C ALA A 82 -13.65 -13.82 -11.47
N CYS A 83 -13.33 -13.69 -10.19
CA CYS A 83 -12.32 -14.50 -9.51
C CYS A 83 -12.68 -16.00 -9.53
N GLN A 84 -13.94 -16.35 -9.28
CA GLN A 84 -14.41 -17.73 -9.33
C GLN A 84 -14.24 -18.32 -10.72
N ILE A 85 -14.64 -17.61 -11.77
CA ILE A 85 -14.50 -18.05 -13.16
C ILE A 85 -13.01 -18.14 -13.53
N ALA A 86 -12.21 -17.13 -13.18
CA ALA A 86 -10.78 -17.12 -13.45
C ALA A 86 -10.07 -18.31 -12.81
N LYS A 87 -10.40 -18.64 -11.58
CA LYS A 87 -9.86 -19.79 -10.84
C LYS A 87 -10.22 -21.09 -11.52
N ASP A 88 -11.48 -21.26 -11.94
CA ASP A 88 -11.96 -22.43 -12.69
C ASP A 88 -11.31 -22.55 -14.08
N CYS A 89 -10.90 -21.42 -14.67
CA CYS A 89 -10.14 -21.39 -15.92
C CYS A 89 -8.65 -21.70 -15.75
N GLY A 90 -8.11 -21.75 -14.52
CA GLY A 90 -6.72 -22.11 -14.25
C GLY A 90 -5.82 -21.00 -13.71
N ALA A 91 -6.37 -19.82 -13.36
CA ALA A 91 -5.59 -18.75 -12.72
C ALA A 91 -4.91 -19.23 -11.43
N GLY A 92 -3.65 -18.84 -11.22
CA GLY A 92 -2.86 -19.27 -10.07
C GLY A 92 -3.42 -18.73 -8.76
N ARG A 93 -3.48 -17.42 -8.60
CA ARG A 93 -4.08 -16.72 -7.45
C ARG A 93 -5.11 -15.70 -7.93
N CYS A 94 -6.20 -15.57 -7.15
CA CYS A 94 -7.27 -14.62 -7.45
C CYS A 94 -7.50 -13.68 -6.27
N VAL A 95 -7.56 -12.38 -6.54
CA VAL A 95 -7.76 -11.34 -5.56
C VAL A 95 -8.97 -10.49 -5.98
N ALA A 96 -9.92 -10.30 -5.08
CA ALA A 96 -11.12 -9.49 -5.34
C ALA A 96 -11.16 -8.25 -4.45
N ARG A 97 -11.48 -7.09 -5.05
CA ARG A 97 -11.97 -5.93 -4.30
C ARG A 97 -13.38 -6.23 -3.80
N VAL A 98 -13.57 -6.07 -2.51
CA VAL A 98 -14.84 -6.28 -1.84
C VAL A 98 -15.07 -5.13 -0.86
N ASP A 99 -16.24 -4.56 -0.84
CA ASP A 99 -16.56 -3.42 0.01
C ASP A 99 -17.26 -3.87 1.32
N ASN A 100 -17.92 -5.05 1.31
CA ASN A 100 -18.59 -5.60 2.48
C ASN A 100 -17.61 -6.34 3.41
N PHE A 101 -17.41 -5.81 4.62
CA PHE A 101 -16.51 -6.37 5.64
C PHE A 101 -16.94 -7.72 6.23
N GLU A 102 -18.18 -8.14 6.01
CA GLU A 102 -18.61 -9.47 6.43
C GLU A 102 -17.78 -10.59 5.78
N TYR A 103 -17.17 -10.29 4.63
CA TYR A 103 -16.31 -11.24 3.92
C TYR A 103 -14.89 -11.37 4.48
N ASP A 104 -14.46 -10.50 5.41
CA ASP A 104 -13.09 -10.51 5.97
C ASP A 104 -12.86 -11.62 7.00
N SER A 105 -13.90 -12.20 7.56
CA SER A 105 -13.74 -13.08 8.73
C SER A 105 -14.63 -14.32 8.72
N GLY A 106 -14.22 -15.31 9.51
CA GLY A 106 -15.01 -16.46 9.84
C GLY A 106 -15.43 -17.33 8.64
N ALA A 107 -16.70 -17.70 8.62
CA ALA A 107 -17.28 -18.59 7.62
C ALA A 107 -17.34 -17.96 6.23
N ASN A 108 -17.53 -16.64 6.14
CA ASN A 108 -17.62 -15.92 4.87
C ASN A 108 -16.28 -15.87 4.15
N ALA A 109 -15.18 -15.56 4.84
CA ALA A 109 -13.85 -15.62 4.25
C ALA A 109 -13.48 -17.04 3.79
N ALA A 110 -13.89 -18.06 4.56
CA ALA A 110 -13.69 -19.45 4.18
C ALA A 110 -14.55 -19.85 2.96
N MET A 111 -15.76 -19.29 2.84
CA MET A 111 -16.62 -19.46 1.68
C MET A 111 -15.99 -18.86 0.42
N LEU A 112 -15.50 -17.62 0.49
CA LEU A 112 -14.85 -16.97 -0.65
C LEU A 112 -13.63 -17.75 -1.14
N ARG A 113 -12.78 -18.24 -0.21
CA ARG A 113 -11.61 -19.06 -0.57
C ARG A 113 -12.01 -20.36 -1.27
N ARG A 114 -13.05 -21.05 -0.81
CA ARG A 114 -13.57 -22.25 -1.48
C ARG A 114 -14.12 -21.96 -2.87
N ASN A 115 -14.60 -20.74 -3.08
CA ASN A 115 -15.15 -20.27 -4.36
C ASN A 115 -14.09 -19.59 -5.25
N GLY A 116 -12.79 -19.77 -4.96
CA GLY A 116 -11.72 -19.33 -5.82
C GLY A 116 -11.19 -17.92 -5.57
N VAL A 117 -11.67 -17.20 -4.54
CA VAL A 117 -11.11 -15.93 -4.10
C VAL A 117 -10.05 -16.20 -3.03
N ASP A 118 -8.78 -16.10 -3.38
CA ASP A 118 -7.67 -16.41 -2.46
C ASP A 118 -7.47 -15.29 -1.42
N SER A 119 -7.74 -14.03 -1.80
CA SER A 119 -7.63 -12.86 -0.93
C SER A 119 -8.62 -11.78 -1.32
N THR A 120 -9.03 -10.98 -0.36
CA THR A 120 -9.86 -9.77 -0.54
C THR A 120 -9.03 -8.52 -0.31
N ILE A 121 -9.36 -7.44 -1.01
CA ILE A 121 -8.85 -6.08 -0.77
C ILE A 121 -10.02 -5.14 -0.49
N HIS A 122 -9.84 -4.27 0.52
CA HIS A 122 -10.77 -3.23 0.93
C HIS A 122 -10.03 -1.88 0.88
N PRO A 123 -9.98 -1.19 -0.29
CA PRO A 123 -9.17 0.02 -0.45
C PRO A 123 -9.53 1.12 0.56
N GLU A 124 -10.81 1.30 0.82
CA GLU A 124 -11.33 2.32 1.73
C GLU A 124 -10.92 2.04 3.19
N LYS A 125 -10.91 0.79 3.61
CA LYS A 125 -10.44 0.37 4.94
C LYS A 125 -8.93 0.57 5.08
N LEU A 126 -8.16 0.17 4.07
CA LEU A 126 -6.71 0.38 4.07
C LEU A 126 -6.37 1.86 4.16
N ALA A 127 -7.06 2.72 3.38
CA ALA A 127 -6.88 4.17 3.44
C ALA A 127 -7.26 4.74 4.83
N ALA A 128 -8.34 4.28 5.44
CA ALA A 128 -8.74 4.69 6.78
C ALA A 128 -7.73 4.25 7.84
N GLU A 129 -7.21 3.02 7.76
CA GLU A 129 -6.17 2.53 8.65
C GLU A 129 -4.87 3.35 8.54
N ASP A 130 -4.46 3.73 7.34
CA ASP A 130 -3.29 4.58 7.11
C ASP A 130 -3.50 5.99 7.67
N LEU A 131 -4.68 6.58 7.45
CA LEU A 131 -5.05 7.87 8.04
C LEU A 131 -5.06 7.80 9.58
N ARG A 132 -5.63 6.75 10.17
CA ARG A 132 -5.61 6.54 11.61
C ARG A 132 -4.21 6.48 12.16
N ARG A 133 -3.31 5.69 11.53
CA ARG A 133 -1.89 5.62 11.91
C ARG A 133 -1.21 6.98 11.83
N PHE A 134 -1.51 7.77 10.79
CA PHE A 134 -0.99 9.12 10.65
C PHE A 134 -1.50 10.06 11.75
N ILE A 135 -2.78 9.96 12.13
CA ILE A 135 -3.37 10.74 13.21
C ILE A 135 -2.73 10.38 14.57
N GLU A 136 -2.60 9.08 14.85
CA GLU A 136 -2.01 8.56 16.09
C GLU A 136 -0.52 8.94 16.22
N ASN A 137 0.21 8.98 15.09
CA ASN A 137 1.64 9.27 15.04
C ASN A 137 1.93 10.51 14.20
N SER A 138 1.22 11.62 14.46
CA SER A 138 1.33 12.86 13.68
C SER A 138 2.73 13.51 13.67
N TRP A 139 3.61 13.07 14.55
CA TRP A 139 5.01 13.46 14.60
C TRP A 139 5.89 12.73 13.56
N ALA A 140 5.45 11.58 13.06
CA ALA A 140 6.10 10.83 11.99
C ALA A 140 5.71 11.38 10.61
N ALA A 141 6.68 11.52 9.72
CA ALA A 141 6.43 11.90 8.34
C ALA A 141 6.03 10.68 7.48
N GLU A 142 6.66 9.54 7.75
CA GLU A 142 6.44 8.29 7.04
C GLU A 142 6.61 7.12 8.02
N ARG A 143 5.85 6.02 7.82
CA ARG A 143 5.96 4.81 8.64
C ARG A 143 5.72 3.57 7.80
N PHE A 144 6.60 2.57 7.97
CA PHE A 144 6.54 1.27 7.32
C PHE A 144 6.67 0.18 8.38
N ASP A 145 5.64 -0.62 8.54
CA ASP A 145 5.64 -1.78 9.44
C ASP A 145 5.98 -3.04 8.65
N ILE A 146 7.02 -3.76 9.09
CA ILE A 146 7.54 -4.98 8.47
C ILE A 146 7.21 -6.15 9.39
N HIS A 147 6.76 -7.27 8.82
CA HIS A 147 6.35 -8.47 9.54
C HIS A 147 5.39 -8.19 10.72
N GLY A 148 4.31 -7.44 10.45
CA GLY A 148 3.28 -7.16 11.44
C GLY A 148 3.76 -6.29 12.62
N GLY A 149 4.78 -5.45 12.40
CA GLY A 149 5.31 -4.52 13.41
C GLY A 149 6.50 -5.08 14.20
N ALA A 150 7.01 -6.26 13.87
CA ALA A 150 8.25 -6.78 14.45
C ALA A 150 9.45 -5.85 14.19
N LEU A 151 9.44 -5.18 13.04
CA LEU A 151 10.34 -4.08 12.70
C LEU A 151 9.52 -2.95 12.11
N THR A 152 9.72 -1.74 12.63
CA THR A 152 9.13 -0.52 12.09
C THR A 152 10.23 0.39 11.56
N ILE A 153 10.07 0.88 10.32
CA ILE A 153 10.87 1.98 9.79
C ILE A 153 10.01 3.24 9.85
N VAL A 154 10.51 4.28 10.53
CA VAL A 154 9.79 5.53 10.67
C VAL A 154 10.66 6.71 10.27
N GLY A 155 10.16 7.55 9.37
CA GLY A 155 10.77 8.82 8.97
C GLY A 155 10.31 9.94 9.86
N VAL A 156 11.23 10.63 10.52
CA VAL A 156 10.91 11.78 11.41
C VAL A 156 11.67 13.00 10.94
N ARG A 157 10.95 14.11 10.74
CA ARG A 157 11.59 15.36 10.35
C ARG A 157 12.27 16.00 11.55
N MET A 158 13.60 16.22 11.45
CA MET A 158 14.43 16.79 12.50
C MET A 158 14.10 18.25 12.75
N SER A 159 13.86 18.61 14.01
CA SER A 159 13.76 20.00 14.49
C SER A 159 15.08 20.42 15.16
N ASP A 160 15.31 21.72 15.22
CA ASP A 160 16.39 22.34 15.98
C ASP A 160 16.35 22.03 17.48
N LYS A 161 15.15 21.72 18.01
CA LYS A 161 14.94 21.35 19.42
C LYS A 161 15.25 19.89 19.72
N GLY A 162 15.51 19.06 18.69
CA GLY A 162 15.83 17.65 18.86
C GLY A 162 17.20 17.44 19.48
N SER A 163 17.32 16.53 20.45
CA SER A 163 18.60 16.23 21.10
C SER A 163 19.62 15.58 20.16
N LEU A 164 19.17 15.04 19.04
CA LEU A 164 20.02 14.48 17.99
C LEU A 164 20.46 15.51 16.95
N CYS A 165 19.81 16.68 16.88
CA CYS A 165 20.16 17.72 15.92
C CYS A 165 21.54 18.30 16.22
N GLY A 166 22.36 18.45 15.18
CA GLY A 166 23.73 18.96 15.29
C GLY A 166 24.76 17.95 15.82
N ARG A 167 24.37 16.70 16.11
CA ARG A 167 25.28 15.67 16.61
C ARG A 167 25.69 14.70 15.51
N GLN A 168 26.90 14.18 15.61
CA GLN A 168 27.36 13.04 14.80
C GLN A 168 26.62 11.78 15.22
N LEU A 169 26.28 10.92 14.24
CA LEU A 169 25.56 9.67 14.53
C LEU A 169 26.32 8.74 15.49
N SER A 170 27.64 8.69 15.43
CA SER A 170 28.46 7.93 16.36
C SER A 170 28.30 8.37 17.82
N GLN A 171 27.94 9.64 18.05
CA GLN A 171 27.71 10.24 19.35
C GLN A 171 26.22 10.28 19.74
N ALA A 172 25.35 10.20 18.73
CA ALA A 172 23.90 10.26 18.88
C ALA A 172 23.30 8.92 19.35
N SER A 173 24.00 7.83 19.16
CA SER A 173 23.57 6.48 19.55
C SER A 173 23.71 6.25 21.04
N GLY A 174 22.82 6.83 21.84
CA GLY A 174 22.81 6.62 23.30
C GLY A 174 22.56 5.16 23.71
N ASN A 175 21.85 4.39 22.91
CA ASN A 175 21.71 2.95 23.05
C ASN A 175 21.43 2.32 21.67
N PRO A 176 22.44 1.70 21.02
CA PRO A 176 22.27 1.10 19.69
C PRO A 176 21.28 -0.09 19.66
N ARG A 177 20.79 -0.52 20.81
CA ARG A 177 19.77 -1.58 20.91
C ARG A 177 18.34 -1.07 20.74
N LEU A 178 18.11 0.25 20.84
CA LEU A 178 16.77 0.81 20.80
C LEU A 178 16.34 1.22 19.39
N PHE A 179 17.26 1.76 18.59
CA PHE A 179 16.99 2.15 17.20
C PHE A 179 18.26 2.19 16.35
N HIS A 180 18.07 2.10 15.04
CA HIS A 180 19.14 2.30 14.04
C HIS A 180 18.70 3.38 13.06
N VAL A 181 19.61 4.30 12.70
CA VAL A 181 19.38 5.25 11.60
C VAL A 181 19.77 4.57 10.29
N VAL A 182 18.80 4.33 9.44
CA VAL A 182 18.98 3.58 8.18
C VAL A 182 19.12 4.47 6.97
N ALA A 183 18.54 5.69 6.99
CA ALA A 183 18.64 6.66 5.91
C ALA A 183 18.42 8.09 6.44
N ILE A 184 18.92 9.07 5.69
CA ILE A 184 18.67 10.50 5.92
C ILE A 184 18.28 11.13 4.59
N LYS A 185 17.09 11.73 4.53
CA LYS A 185 16.64 12.53 3.38
C LYS A 185 16.90 14.01 3.69
N ARG A 186 17.82 14.59 2.93
CA ARG A 186 18.18 16.02 3.02
C ARG A 186 17.80 16.72 1.72
N GLY A 187 16.73 17.50 1.76
CA GLY A 187 16.11 18.01 0.53
C GLY A 187 15.65 16.85 -0.36
N ASN A 188 16.18 16.79 -1.58
CA ASN A 188 15.88 15.71 -2.54
C ASN A 188 16.89 14.56 -2.52
N ASN A 189 17.93 14.64 -1.69
CA ASN A 189 19.00 13.64 -1.66
C ASN A 189 18.75 12.61 -0.53
N MET A 190 18.89 11.32 -0.86
CA MET A 190 18.90 10.23 0.10
C MET A 190 20.36 9.89 0.44
N ILE A 191 20.68 9.88 1.73
CA ILE A 191 22.02 9.62 2.28
C ILE A 191 21.94 8.31 3.08
N ILE A 192 22.82 7.36 2.77
CA ILE A 192 23.07 6.20 3.64
C ILE A 192 24.03 6.66 4.73
N PRO A 193 23.59 6.71 6.01
CA PRO A 193 24.35 7.38 7.06
C PRO A 193 25.59 6.61 7.47
N ARG A 194 26.62 7.38 7.81
CA ARG A 194 27.86 6.89 8.44
C ARG A 194 27.98 7.51 9.83
N GLY A 195 28.76 6.91 10.71
CA GLY A 195 28.96 7.42 12.09
C GLY A 195 29.45 8.86 12.18
N THR A 196 30.16 9.35 11.14
CA THR A 196 30.65 10.72 11.04
C THR A 196 29.63 11.74 10.56
N ASP A 197 28.49 11.29 10.02
CA ASP A 197 27.47 12.19 9.51
C ASP A 197 26.76 12.92 10.65
N VAL A 198 26.44 14.19 10.39
CA VAL A 198 25.77 15.09 11.34
C VAL A 198 24.34 15.28 10.91
N LEU A 199 23.40 15.04 11.82
CA LEU A 199 21.98 15.32 11.63
C LEU A 199 21.70 16.82 11.67
N GLN A 200 20.96 17.31 10.67
CA GLN A 200 20.66 18.73 10.52
C GLN A 200 19.16 19.00 10.66
N GLN A 201 18.84 20.21 11.05
CA GLN A 201 17.46 20.70 11.04
C GLN A 201 16.88 20.55 9.63
N GLY A 202 15.65 20.04 9.54
CA GLY A 202 14.95 19.83 8.28
C GLY A 202 15.24 18.49 7.60
N ASP A 203 16.24 17.71 8.05
CA ASP A 203 16.43 16.34 7.61
C ASP A 203 15.22 15.48 7.96
N THR A 204 14.79 14.59 7.07
CA THR A 204 13.95 13.47 7.46
C THR A 204 14.84 12.27 7.75
N VAL A 205 14.89 11.86 9.00
CA VAL A 205 15.74 10.76 9.48
C VAL A 205 14.90 9.52 9.61
N TYR A 206 15.31 8.44 8.93
CA TYR A 206 14.63 7.15 8.98
C TYR A 206 15.26 6.27 10.03
N PHE A 207 14.46 5.87 10.99
CA PHE A 207 14.84 5.00 12.11
C PHE A 207 14.25 3.61 11.90
N ALA A 208 15.05 2.58 12.10
CA ALA A 208 14.58 1.18 12.19
C ALA A 208 14.60 0.76 13.66
N LEU A 209 13.46 0.32 14.18
CA LEU A 209 13.30 -0.06 15.59
C LEU A 209 12.09 -1.00 15.79
N ALA A 210 12.00 -1.61 16.98
CA ALA A 210 10.79 -2.34 17.37
C ALA A 210 9.66 -1.36 17.69
N GLN A 211 8.41 -1.74 17.44
CA GLN A 211 7.24 -0.89 17.63
C GLN A 211 7.12 -0.35 19.05
N GLU A 212 7.50 -1.13 20.06
CA GLU A 212 7.49 -0.74 21.48
C GLU A 212 8.41 0.44 21.81
N HIS A 213 9.38 0.75 20.94
CA HIS A 213 10.34 1.83 21.15
C HIS A 213 10.00 3.11 20.38
N LEU A 214 8.87 3.17 19.68
CA LEU A 214 8.49 4.37 18.89
C LEU A 214 8.43 5.65 19.71
N GLY A 215 7.94 5.58 20.96
CA GLY A 215 7.79 6.74 21.84
C GLY A 215 9.09 7.45 22.22
N ILE A 216 10.27 6.85 21.97
CA ILE A 216 11.54 7.52 22.25
C ILE A 216 11.93 8.56 21.18
N LEU A 217 11.41 8.45 19.95
CA LEU A 217 11.85 9.25 18.81
C LEU A 217 11.39 10.70 18.83
N PRO A 218 10.13 11.05 19.21
CA PRO A 218 9.67 12.43 19.20
C PRO A 218 10.60 13.38 19.96
N PRO A 219 10.95 13.17 21.23
CA PRO A 219 11.86 14.08 21.95
C PRO A 219 13.27 14.09 21.34
N LEU A 220 13.76 12.97 20.81
CA LEU A 220 15.06 12.91 20.16
C LEU A 220 15.11 13.78 18.90
N CYS A 221 14.01 13.86 18.16
CA CYS A 221 13.87 14.64 16.94
C CYS A 221 13.30 16.06 17.18
N GLY A 222 12.98 16.41 18.43
CA GLY A 222 12.38 17.69 18.79
C GLY A 222 10.93 17.83 18.31
N ARG A 223 10.19 16.72 18.33
CA ARG A 223 8.76 16.66 18.01
C ARG A 223 7.94 16.48 19.29
N SER A 224 6.68 16.88 19.22
CA SER A 224 5.73 16.68 20.32
C SER A 224 4.97 15.37 20.13
N GLU A 225 4.84 14.59 21.19
CA GLU A 225 3.96 13.43 21.25
C GLU A 225 2.49 13.80 21.50
N ALA A 226 2.18 15.09 21.60
CA ALA A 226 0.83 15.52 21.92
C ALA A 226 -0.16 14.99 20.87
N PRO A 227 -1.16 14.20 21.30
CA PRO A 227 -2.14 13.65 20.36
C PRO A 227 -2.94 14.78 19.70
N LEU A 228 -3.30 14.60 18.45
CA LEU A 228 -4.20 15.50 17.76
C LEU A 228 -5.56 15.49 18.48
N ARG A 229 -6.02 16.65 18.97
CA ARG A 229 -7.26 16.78 19.72
C ARG A 229 -8.44 17.21 18.87
N ARG A 230 -8.19 17.75 17.69
CA ARG A 230 -9.21 18.27 16.78
C ARG A 230 -8.86 17.85 15.36
N ILE A 231 -9.78 17.16 14.74
CA ILE A 231 -9.68 16.69 13.36
C ILE A 231 -10.92 17.22 12.65
N MET A 232 -10.71 17.82 11.50
CA MET A 232 -11.81 18.22 10.61
C MET A 232 -11.79 17.29 9.40
N ILE A 233 -12.90 16.62 9.15
CA ILE A 233 -13.09 15.70 8.03
C ILE A 233 -14.08 16.35 7.06
N THR A 234 -13.71 16.42 5.78
CA THR A 234 -14.60 16.87 4.72
C THR A 234 -14.91 15.70 3.81
N GLY A 235 -16.18 15.34 3.71
CA GLY A 235 -16.67 14.15 3.00
C GLY A 235 -17.25 13.11 3.97
N ALA A 236 -18.22 12.34 3.48
CA ALA A 236 -18.92 11.29 4.24
C ALA A 236 -18.92 9.96 3.47
N GLY A 237 -17.81 9.64 2.80
CA GLY A 237 -17.64 8.37 2.10
C GLY A 237 -17.13 7.25 3.01
N HIS A 238 -16.98 6.06 2.46
CA HIS A 238 -16.60 4.85 3.21
C HIS A 238 -15.24 4.96 3.95
N VAL A 239 -14.29 5.76 3.45
CA VAL A 239 -13.05 6.05 4.19
C VAL A 239 -13.34 6.74 5.52
N THR A 240 -14.31 7.68 5.52
CA THR A 240 -14.71 8.41 6.75
C THR A 240 -15.44 7.52 7.75
N GLU A 241 -16.26 6.60 7.27
CA GLU A 241 -16.97 5.63 8.13
C GLU A 241 -16.01 4.66 8.82
N ASN A 242 -14.87 4.37 8.20
CA ASN A 242 -13.87 3.43 8.70
C ASN A 242 -12.78 4.10 9.55
N LEU A 243 -12.73 5.43 9.59
CA LEU A 243 -11.76 6.21 10.35
C LEU A 243 -12.18 6.38 11.81
#